data_7845811995ce616d29a07b7dbd734a65
#
_entry.id   7845811995ce616d29a07b7dbd734a65
#
_cell.length_a   1.000
_cell.length_b   1.000
_cell.length_c   1.000
_cell.angle_alpha   90.00
_cell.angle_beta   90.00
_cell.angle_gamma   90.00
#
_symmetry.space_group_name_H-M   'P 1'
#
loop_
_entity.id
_entity.type
_entity.pdbx_description
1 polymer ?
#
loop_
_entity_poly.entity_id
_entity_poly.type
_entity_poly.pdbx_seq_one_letter_code
_entity_poly.pdbx_strand_id
1 'polypeptide(L)'
;GGSAVKTQCHPDGSPKVTGGTTGAGAVTAAAVSGGMTFSDGTPESRVTLSMARILKEKLLAKGYDVLMIRESDDVQLDNIARTVIANNASDCHIALHWDSTATDKGAFYMSVPDNASYRGMEPVKSHWQQHQALGESLVAGLKAQGVKIFFGGAMAMDLTQTSYSTIPSVDIELGDKASDHSEAVLNRLADGLAAGVDQYFGR
;
A
#
# COMPACT_ATOMS: atom_id res chain seq x y z
N GLY A 1 -22.61 -6.99 -3.80
CA GLY A 1 -22.10 -8.06 -4.63
C GLY A 1 -20.65 -8.36 -4.32
N GLY A 2 -20.33 -9.61 -4.02
CA GLY A 2 -18.95 -10.05 -3.81
C GLY A 2 -18.19 -10.10 -5.14
N SER A 3 -16.86 -9.96 -5.08
CA SER A 3 -16.00 -10.27 -6.22
C SER A 3 -16.29 -11.69 -6.72
N ALA A 4 -16.42 -11.85 -8.04
CA ALA A 4 -16.56 -13.17 -8.65
C ALA A 4 -15.26 -14.00 -8.49
N VAL A 5 -14.12 -13.33 -8.32
CA VAL A 5 -12.80 -13.94 -8.13
C VAL A 5 -12.48 -13.98 -6.64
N LYS A 6 -12.25 -15.17 -6.08
CA LYS A 6 -11.92 -15.35 -4.65
C LYS A 6 -10.42 -15.37 -4.38
N THR A 7 -9.63 -15.83 -5.35
CA THR A 7 -8.18 -15.97 -5.24
C THR A 7 -7.49 -15.50 -6.51
N GLN A 8 -6.23 -15.09 -6.39
CA GLN A 8 -5.37 -14.60 -7.48
C GLN A 8 -4.00 -15.25 -7.37
N CYS A 9 -3.34 -15.48 -8.52
CA CYS A 9 -2.02 -16.08 -8.62
C CYS A 9 -0.96 -15.02 -9.00
N HIS A 10 0.32 -15.39 -8.95
CA HIS A 10 1.39 -14.67 -9.64
C HIS A 10 1.13 -14.61 -11.15
N PRO A 11 1.64 -13.60 -11.88
CA PRO A 11 1.50 -13.50 -13.34
C PRO A 11 1.97 -14.75 -14.09
N ASP A 12 3.02 -15.41 -13.60
CA ASP A 12 3.60 -16.63 -14.18
C ASP A 12 3.10 -17.93 -13.52
N GLY A 13 2.19 -17.84 -12.56
CA GLY A 13 1.67 -18.96 -11.80
C GLY A 13 2.63 -19.56 -10.76
N SER A 14 3.81 -18.96 -10.55
CA SER A 14 4.74 -19.42 -9.52
C SER A 14 4.18 -19.24 -8.11
N PRO A 15 4.63 -20.05 -7.13
CA PRO A 15 4.17 -19.93 -5.76
C PRO A 15 4.72 -18.68 -5.08
N LYS A 16 3.98 -18.19 -4.08
CA LYS A 16 4.40 -17.08 -3.21
C LYS A 16 5.71 -17.41 -2.48
N VAL A 17 6.54 -16.41 -2.30
CA VAL A 17 7.87 -16.55 -1.66
C VAL A 17 7.90 -16.05 -0.22
N THR A 18 6.92 -15.23 0.19
CA THR A 18 6.78 -14.79 1.59
C THR A 18 5.34 -14.86 2.08
N GLY A 19 5.18 -14.61 3.37
CA GLY A 19 3.98 -14.64 4.19
C GLY A 19 2.70 -13.99 3.67
N GLY A 20 1.98 -13.34 4.54
CA GLY A 20 0.56 -13.10 4.45
C GLY A 20 -0.24 -14.31 4.90
N THR A 21 -1.56 -14.23 4.83
CA THR A 21 -2.47 -15.29 5.32
C THR A 21 -2.30 -16.63 4.61
N THR A 22 -1.79 -16.62 3.37
CA THR A 22 -1.55 -17.83 2.57
C THR A 22 -0.12 -18.36 2.68
N GLY A 23 0.84 -17.55 3.14
CA GLY A 23 2.22 -17.96 3.39
C GLY A 23 3.04 -18.31 2.15
N ALA A 24 4.36 -18.52 2.39
CA ALA A 24 5.28 -18.98 1.37
C ALA A 24 4.88 -20.39 0.86
N GLY A 25 5.04 -20.62 -0.45
CA GLY A 25 4.65 -21.87 -1.11
C GLY A 25 3.20 -21.93 -1.58
N ALA A 26 2.33 -21.00 -1.15
CA ALA A 26 0.97 -20.92 -1.65
C ALA A 26 0.95 -20.47 -3.12
N VAL A 27 0.12 -21.13 -3.94
CA VAL A 27 -0.04 -20.77 -5.35
C VAL A 27 -1.13 -19.71 -5.59
N THR A 28 -1.87 -19.35 -4.54
CA THR A 28 -2.93 -18.35 -4.61
C THR A 28 -2.90 -17.41 -3.41
N ALA A 29 -3.40 -16.20 -3.61
CA ALA A 29 -3.65 -15.22 -2.55
C ALA A 29 -5.12 -14.78 -2.58
N ALA A 30 -5.63 -14.25 -1.48
CA ALA A 30 -6.97 -13.67 -1.45
C ALA A 30 -7.06 -12.51 -2.44
N ALA A 31 -8.12 -12.52 -3.27
CA ALA A 31 -8.33 -11.47 -4.26
C ALA A 31 -8.80 -10.15 -3.64
N VAL A 32 -9.55 -10.25 -2.54
CA VAL A 32 -10.09 -9.10 -1.79
C VAL A 32 -9.89 -9.36 -0.31
N SER A 33 -9.36 -8.37 0.41
CA SER A 33 -9.28 -8.37 1.87
C SER A 33 -10.39 -7.51 2.45
N GLY A 34 -10.95 -7.92 3.58
CA GLY A 34 -11.93 -7.13 4.35
C GLY A 34 -11.30 -6.00 5.18
N GLY A 35 -9.97 -5.99 5.28
CA GLY A 35 -9.26 -5.08 6.17
C GLY A 35 -9.35 -5.51 7.65
N MET A 36 -8.72 -4.72 8.53
CA MET A 36 -8.77 -4.91 9.98
C MET A 36 -9.83 -4.00 10.62
N THR A 37 -10.02 -4.15 11.92
CA THR A 37 -10.85 -3.25 12.76
C THR A 37 -9.98 -2.66 13.85
N PHE A 38 -9.99 -1.34 14.01
CA PHE A 38 -9.30 -0.64 15.08
C PHE A 38 -9.82 -1.05 16.47
N SER A 39 -9.03 -0.78 17.50
CA SER A 39 -9.37 -1.12 18.89
C SER A 39 -10.64 -0.45 19.39
N ASP A 40 -11.06 0.66 18.79
CA ASP A 40 -12.32 1.36 19.09
C ASP A 40 -13.53 0.85 18.29
N GLY A 41 -13.33 -0.17 17.45
CA GLY A 41 -14.38 -0.75 16.61
C GLY A 41 -14.51 -0.11 15.22
N THR A 42 -13.72 0.89 14.89
CA THR A 42 -13.76 1.53 13.57
C THR A 42 -13.19 0.61 12.50
N PRO A 43 -13.88 0.37 11.36
CA PRO A 43 -13.34 -0.41 10.26
C PRO A 43 -12.17 0.32 9.57
N GLU A 44 -11.10 -0.41 9.23
CA GLU A 44 -9.96 0.13 8.48
C GLU A 44 -10.40 0.81 7.18
N SER A 45 -11.33 0.24 6.47
CA SER A 45 -11.82 0.78 5.20
C SER A 45 -12.34 2.22 5.30
N ARG A 46 -12.92 2.59 6.44
CA ARG A 46 -13.40 3.96 6.71
C ARG A 46 -12.22 4.91 6.91
N VAL A 47 -11.25 4.50 7.71
CA VAL A 47 -10.07 5.33 8.02
C VAL A 47 -9.19 5.51 6.79
N THR A 48 -8.94 4.45 6.01
CA THR A 48 -8.17 4.53 4.77
C THR A 48 -8.83 5.43 3.72
N LEU A 49 -10.17 5.43 3.63
CA LEU A 49 -10.87 6.34 2.73
C LEU A 49 -10.74 7.80 3.17
N SER A 50 -10.88 8.08 4.48
CA SER A 50 -10.68 9.42 5.03
C SER A 50 -9.24 9.90 4.80
N MET A 51 -8.26 9.04 5.06
CA MET A 51 -6.85 9.31 4.81
C MET A 51 -6.57 9.62 3.34
N ALA A 52 -7.12 8.81 2.43
CA ALA A 52 -6.95 9.00 0.99
C ALA A 52 -7.53 10.34 0.51
N ARG A 53 -8.67 10.76 1.05
CA ARG A 53 -9.27 12.07 0.73
C ARG A 53 -8.40 13.24 1.19
N ILE A 54 -7.87 13.17 2.41
CA ILE A 54 -6.96 14.21 2.93
C ILE A 54 -5.68 14.26 2.09
N LEU A 55 -5.09 13.12 1.77
CA LEU A 55 -3.90 13.04 0.92
C LEU A 55 -4.18 13.58 -0.48
N LYS A 56 -5.33 13.26 -1.08
CA LYS A 56 -5.77 13.79 -2.38
C LYS A 56 -5.73 15.33 -2.39
N GLU A 57 -6.36 15.96 -1.40
CA GLU A 57 -6.38 17.44 -1.33
C GLU A 57 -4.98 18.05 -1.25
N LYS A 58 -4.09 17.44 -0.45
CA LYS A 58 -2.70 17.91 -0.32
C LYS A 58 -1.90 17.73 -1.61
N LEU A 59 -2.08 16.63 -2.32
CA LEU A 59 -1.41 16.38 -3.59
C LEU A 59 -1.94 17.30 -4.70
N LEU A 60 -3.26 17.52 -4.78
CA LEU A 60 -3.86 18.48 -5.71
C LEU A 60 -3.32 19.90 -5.47
N ALA A 61 -3.19 20.32 -4.21
CA ALA A 61 -2.60 21.62 -3.84
C ALA A 61 -1.14 21.77 -4.26
N LYS A 62 -0.42 20.66 -4.43
CA LYS A 62 0.95 20.61 -4.95
C LYS A 62 1.03 20.47 -6.48
N GLY A 63 -0.11 20.44 -7.17
CA GLY A 63 -0.20 20.36 -8.63
C GLY A 63 -0.04 18.95 -9.20
N TYR A 64 -0.31 17.93 -8.41
CA TYR A 64 -0.48 16.55 -8.90
C TYR A 64 -1.91 16.31 -9.33
N ASP A 65 -2.13 15.46 -10.33
CA ASP A 65 -3.41 14.85 -10.59
C ASP A 65 -3.59 13.61 -9.70
N VAL A 66 -4.78 13.39 -9.16
CA VAL A 66 -5.04 12.27 -8.25
C VAL A 66 -6.25 11.46 -8.69
N LEU A 67 -6.02 10.19 -8.99
CA LEU A 67 -7.07 9.21 -9.22
C LEU A 67 -7.34 8.42 -7.94
N MET A 68 -8.54 8.52 -7.42
CA MET A 68 -9.03 7.65 -6.34
C MET A 68 -9.58 6.35 -6.93
N ILE A 69 -9.02 5.19 -6.54
CA ILE A 69 -9.54 3.88 -7.00
C ILE A 69 -10.90 3.59 -6.40
N ARG A 70 -11.21 4.15 -5.24
CA ARG A 70 -12.56 4.18 -4.67
C ARG A 70 -12.85 5.54 -4.02
N GLU A 71 -14.10 5.97 -4.07
CA GLU A 71 -14.56 7.20 -3.40
C GLU A 71 -15.71 6.93 -2.41
N SER A 72 -16.12 5.67 -2.28
CA SER A 72 -17.16 5.22 -1.35
C SER A 72 -16.80 3.86 -0.74
N ASP A 73 -17.62 3.40 0.20
CA ASP A 73 -17.47 2.08 0.83
C ASP A 73 -18.10 0.96 -0.01
N ASP A 74 -18.97 1.31 -0.96
CA ASP A 74 -19.67 0.34 -1.83
C ASP A 74 -18.89 0.07 -3.13
N VAL A 75 -17.63 -0.32 -2.99
CA VAL A 75 -16.77 -0.68 -4.13
C VAL A 75 -16.06 -1.99 -3.84
N GLN A 76 -16.28 -2.98 -4.69
CA GLN A 76 -15.56 -4.25 -4.63
C GLN A 76 -14.73 -4.46 -5.90
N LEU A 77 -13.47 -4.07 -5.81
CA LEU A 77 -12.45 -4.34 -6.80
C LEU A 77 -11.42 -5.28 -6.18
N ASP A 78 -11.08 -6.34 -6.88
CA ASP A 78 -9.97 -7.20 -6.47
C ASP A 78 -8.60 -6.51 -6.65
N ASN A 79 -7.55 -7.10 -6.06
CA ASN A 79 -6.23 -6.48 -6.03
C ASN A 79 -5.60 -6.33 -7.43
N ILE A 80 -5.86 -7.27 -8.35
CA ILE A 80 -5.40 -7.14 -9.75
C ILE A 80 -6.13 -5.99 -10.44
N ALA A 81 -7.46 -5.91 -10.32
CA ALA A 81 -8.24 -4.84 -10.93
C ALA A 81 -7.79 -3.45 -10.45
N ARG A 82 -7.52 -3.28 -9.15
CA ARG A 82 -6.97 -2.03 -8.59
C ARG A 82 -5.62 -1.69 -9.21
N THR A 83 -4.75 -2.68 -9.31
CA THR A 83 -3.41 -2.52 -9.91
C THR A 83 -3.48 -2.17 -11.39
N VAL A 84 -4.37 -2.81 -12.16
CA VAL A 84 -4.57 -2.51 -13.59
C VAL A 84 -5.11 -1.10 -13.81
N ILE A 85 -6.04 -0.64 -12.97
CA ILE A 85 -6.52 0.75 -13.02
C ILE A 85 -5.35 1.72 -12.83
N ALA A 86 -4.52 1.51 -11.81
CA ALA A 86 -3.36 2.35 -11.56
C ALA A 86 -2.35 2.31 -12.70
N ASN A 87 -1.99 1.12 -13.20
CA ASN A 87 -1.06 0.93 -14.31
C ASN A 87 -1.45 1.72 -15.57
N ASN A 88 -2.75 1.85 -15.83
CA ASN A 88 -3.25 2.48 -17.06
C ASN A 88 -3.49 4.00 -16.94
N ALA A 89 -3.47 4.55 -15.73
CA ALA A 89 -3.95 5.92 -15.51
C ALA A 89 -3.03 6.77 -14.61
N SER A 90 -1.92 6.24 -14.11
CA SER A 90 -1.11 6.93 -13.11
C SER A 90 0.38 6.70 -13.29
N ASP A 91 1.20 7.59 -12.71
CA ASP A 91 2.66 7.49 -12.68
C ASP A 91 3.17 6.76 -11.42
N CYS A 92 2.33 6.62 -10.40
CA CYS A 92 2.58 5.78 -9.23
C CYS A 92 1.28 5.32 -8.58
N HIS A 93 1.36 4.26 -7.78
CA HIS A 93 0.23 3.68 -7.04
C HIS A 93 0.59 3.56 -5.55
N ILE A 94 -0.24 4.14 -4.68
CA ILE A 94 -0.08 4.06 -3.24
C ILE A 94 -1.35 3.45 -2.64
N ALA A 95 -1.21 2.29 -2.00
CA ALA A 95 -2.27 1.67 -1.20
C ALA A 95 -2.03 1.99 0.28
N LEU A 96 -3.06 2.52 0.94
CA LEU A 96 -3.00 2.97 2.33
C LEU A 96 -3.63 1.92 3.25
N HIS A 97 -2.89 1.52 4.29
CA HIS A 97 -3.30 0.48 5.22
C HIS A 97 -2.94 0.81 6.67
N TRP A 98 -3.51 0.04 7.59
CA TRP A 98 -3.12 -0.09 8.99
C TRP A 98 -2.98 -1.57 9.33
N ASP A 99 -1.86 -1.96 9.93
CA ASP A 99 -1.58 -3.35 10.25
C ASP A 99 -2.50 -3.89 11.35
N SER A 100 -2.73 -5.18 11.32
CA SER A 100 -3.61 -5.89 12.26
C SER A 100 -2.98 -6.15 13.64
N THR A 101 -1.75 -5.75 13.91
CA THR A 101 -1.11 -5.89 15.23
C THR A 101 -1.77 -5.00 16.28
N ALA A 102 -1.69 -5.41 17.55
CA ALA A 102 -2.33 -4.70 18.67
C ALA A 102 -1.40 -3.72 19.39
N THR A 103 -0.17 -3.57 18.91
CA THR A 103 0.84 -2.68 19.50
C THR A 103 1.17 -1.53 18.56
N ASP A 104 1.32 -0.33 19.09
CA ASP A 104 1.78 0.83 18.31
C ASP A 104 3.24 0.64 17.86
N LYS A 105 3.43 -0.10 16.79
CA LYS A 105 4.76 -0.39 16.25
C LYS A 105 5.30 0.67 15.30
N GLY A 106 4.45 1.43 14.65
CA GLY A 106 4.82 2.48 13.72
C GLY A 106 4.61 2.12 12.26
N ALA A 107 4.85 3.09 11.37
CA ALA A 107 4.62 2.97 9.93
C ALA A 107 5.75 2.23 9.22
N PHE A 108 5.42 1.52 8.15
CA PHE A 108 6.36 0.84 7.25
C PHE A 108 5.69 0.53 5.92
N TYR A 109 6.49 0.31 4.88
CA TYR A 109 5.94 -0.17 3.60
C TYR A 109 6.28 -1.64 3.36
N MET A 110 5.46 -2.29 2.54
CA MET A 110 5.72 -3.66 2.10
C MET A 110 6.74 -3.63 0.96
N SER A 111 7.97 -4.05 1.26
CA SER A 111 9.05 -4.11 0.29
C SER A 111 8.98 -5.40 -0.55
N VAL A 112 9.50 -5.32 -1.78
CA VAL A 112 9.64 -6.49 -2.63
C VAL A 112 10.65 -7.46 -2.00
N PRO A 113 10.29 -8.75 -1.81
CA PRO A 113 11.19 -9.73 -1.24
C PRO A 113 12.52 -9.84 -1.98
N ASP A 114 13.62 -9.99 -1.24
CA ASP A 114 14.93 -10.31 -1.79
C ASP A 114 15.00 -11.81 -2.13
N ASN A 115 14.30 -12.17 -3.20
CA ASN A 115 14.18 -13.53 -3.69
C ASN A 115 14.39 -13.54 -5.20
N ALA A 116 15.34 -14.32 -5.68
CA ALA A 116 15.75 -14.32 -7.08
C ALA A 116 14.62 -14.74 -8.03
N SER A 117 13.78 -15.71 -7.66
CA SER A 117 12.68 -16.14 -8.51
C SER A 117 11.58 -15.07 -8.58
N TYR A 118 11.22 -14.45 -7.47
CA TYR A 118 10.23 -13.38 -7.43
C TYR A 118 10.70 -12.13 -8.18
N ARG A 119 11.95 -11.69 -7.94
CA ARG A 119 12.55 -10.57 -8.67
C ARG A 119 12.88 -10.87 -10.13
N GLY A 120 12.91 -12.15 -10.51
CA GLY A 120 13.08 -12.57 -11.91
C GLY A 120 11.79 -12.61 -12.72
N MET A 121 10.64 -12.58 -12.08
CA MET A 121 9.31 -12.60 -12.70
C MET A 121 8.91 -11.20 -13.21
N GLU A 122 8.42 -11.09 -14.44
CA GLU A 122 7.82 -9.84 -14.92
C GLU A 122 6.39 -9.68 -14.37
N PRO A 123 5.97 -8.46 -14.05
CA PRO A 123 6.65 -7.16 -14.19
C PRO A 123 7.58 -6.79 -13.03
N VAL A 124 7.68 -7.62 -11.98
CA VAL A 124 8.52 -7.34 -10.80
C VAL A 124 9.96 -7.04 -11.20
N LYS A 125 10.55 -7.85 -12.08
CA LYS A 125 11.92 -7.71 -12.57
C LYS A 125 12.24 -6.31 -13.07
N SER A 126 11.33 -5.72 -13.82
CA SER A 126 11.53 -4.41 -14.44
C SER A 126 11.21 -3.24 -13.50
N HIS A 127 10.49 -3.45 -12.38
CA HIS A 127 9.90 -2.36 -11.59
C HIS A 127 10.22 -2.39 -10.08
N TRP A 128 10.76 -3.48 -9.52
CA TRP A 128 10.94 -3.62 -8.07
C TRP A 128 11.80 -2.51 -7.44
N GLN A 129 12.80 -2.00 -8.15
CA GLN A 129 13.65 -0.90 -7.67
C GLN A 129 12.87 0.41 -7.54
N GLN A 130 11.94 0.66 -8.46
CA GLN A 130 11.05 1.83 -8.40
C GLN A 130 10.04 1.71 -7.26
N HIS A 131 9.52 0.50 -6.99
CA HIS A 131 8.68 0.24 -5.82
C HIS A 131 9.43 0.54 -4.53
N GLN A 132 10.66 0.07 -4.42
CA GLN A 132 11.51 0.32 -3.26
C GLN A 132 11.80 1.83 -3.09
N ALA A 133 12.21 2.52 -4.14
CA ALA A 133 12.53 3.95 -4.09
C ALA A 133 11.31 4.79 -3.66
N LEU A 134 10.11 4.47 -4.15
CA LEU A 134 8.88 5.13 -3.72
C LEU A 134 8.60 4.86 -2.24
N GLY A 135 8.70 3.61 -1.79
CA GLY A 135 8.49 3.24 -0.39
C GLY A 135 9.45 3.95 0.56
N GLU A 136 10.73 3.99 0.22
CA GLU A 136 11.76 4.69 1.00
C GLU A 136 11.47 6.20 1.09
N SER A 137 11.04 6.82 0.00
CA SER A 137 10.68 8.25 -0.03
C SER A 137 9.46 8.55 0.83
N LEU A 138 8.41 7.70 0.78
CA LEU A 138 7.22 7.85 1.62
C LEU A 138 7.55 7.73 3.10
N VAL A 139 8.36 6.74 3.48
CA VAL A 139 8.81 6.54 4.86
C VAL A 139 9.68 7.71 5.33
N ALA A 140 10.56 8.23 4.48
CA ALA A 140 11.37 9.41 4.80
C ALA A 140 10.48 10.64 5.08
N GLY A 141 9.46 10.87 4.27
CA GLY A 141 8.50 11.95 4.48
C GLY A 141 7.70 11.79 5.77
N LEU A 142 7.23 10.58 6.09
CA LEU A 142 6.56 10.29 7.36
C LEU A 142 7.48 10.54 8.56
N LYS A 143 8.72 10.08 8.49
CA LYS A 143 9.74 10.28 9.54
C LYS A 143 10.01 11.77 9.78
N ALA A 144 10.08 12.58 8.72
CA ALA A 144 10.26 14.02 8.81
C ALA A 144 9.11 14.73 9.56
N GLN A 145 7.90 14.17 9.53
CA GLN A 145 6.73 14.63 10.29
C GLN A 145 6.68 14.05 11.73
N GLY A 146 7.74 13.39 12.20
CA GLY A 146 7.79 12.80 13.53
C GLY A 146 6.91 11.55 13.69
N VAL A 147 6.51 10.91 12.59
CA VAL A 147 5.78 9.65 12.63
C VAL A 147 6.74 8.55 13.09
N LYS A 148 6.29 7.70 14.02
CA LYS A 148 7.04 6.53 14.45
C LYS A 148 7.18 5.56 13.29
N ILE A 149 8.39 5.08 13.06
CA ILE A 149 8.70 4.13 11.97
C ILE A 149 9.08 2.78 12.57
N PHE A 150 8.46 1.73 12.06
CA PHE A 150 8.74 0.35 12.43
C PHE A 150 10.00 -0.15 11.72
N PHE A 151 10.96 -0.66 12.47
CA PHE A 151 12.13 -1.45 12.06
C PHE A 151 12.76 -1.06 10.70
N GLY A 152 13.21 0.18 10.56
CA GLY A 152 13.84 0.64 9.32
C GLY A 152 12.86 1.01 8.20
N GLY A 153 11.56 0.85 8.42
CA GLY A 153 10.50 1.35 7.53
C GLY A 153 10.07 0.38 6.44
N ALA A 154 10.59 -0.85 6.39
CA ALA A 154 10.26 -1.82 5.36
C ALA A 154 10.04 -3.22 5.94
N MET A 155 9.06 -3.95 5.40
CA MET A 155 8.85 -5.37 5.66
C MET A 155 8.66 -6.10 4.33
N ALA A 156 9.46 -7.13 4.06
CA ALA A 156 9.36 -7.88 2.82
C ALA A 156 8.07 -8.69 2.75
N MET A 157 7.27 -8.46 1.73
CA MET A 157 6.05 -9.22 1.47
C MET A 157 5.77 -9.35 -0.02
N ASP A 158 5.40 -10.57 -0.41
CA ASP A 158 4.95 -10.93 -1.75
C ASP A 158 3.47 -10.54 -1.89
N LEU A 159 3.23 -9.38 -2.47
CA LEU A 159 1.89 -8.83 -2.67
C LEU A 159 1.44 -8.94 -4.12
N THR A 160 0.15 -9.21 -4.31
CA THR A 160 -0.50 -9.15 -5.63
C THR A 160 -0.28 -7.79 -6.29
N GLN A 161 -0.38 -6.70 -5.54
CA GLN A 161 -0.17 -5.34 -6.03
C GLN A 161 1.20 -5.19 -6.72
N THR A 162 2.29 -5.52 -6.05
CA THR A 162 3.64 -5.40 -6.61
C THR A 162 3.92 -6.46 -7.67
N SER A 163 3.28 -7.64 -7.59
CA SER A 163 3.42 -8.69 -8.60
C SER A 163 2.87 -8.31 -9.98
N TYR A 164 1.90 -7.40 -10.03
CA TYR A 164 1.23 -6.96 -11.28
C TYR A 164 1.49 -5.51 -11.65
N SER A 165 2.20 -4.74 -10.83
CA SER A 165 2.43 -3.31 -11.10
C SER A 165 3.49 -3.09 -12.17
N THR A 166 3.14 -2.26 -13.17
CA THR A 166 4.03 -1.76 -14.23
C THR A 166 4.44 -0.30 -14.01
N ILE A 167 4.10 0.26 -12.87
CA ILE A 167 4.46 1.60 -12.40
C ILE A 167 4.98 1.49 -10.96
N PRO A 168 5.69 2.48 -10.42
CA PRO A 168 6.06 2.52 -8.99
C PRO A 168 4.84 2.29 -8.11
N SER A 169 4.89 1.29 -7.23
CA SER A 169 3.71 0.86 -6.47
C SER A 169 4.09 0.44 -5.06
N VAL A 170 3.38 0.96 -4.08
CA VAL A 170 3.63 0.71 -2.66
C VAL A 170 2.32 0.46 -1.90
N ASP A 171 2.34 -0.57 -1.09
CA ASP A 171 1.43 -0.79 0.03
C ASP A 171 2.13 -0.27 1.29
N ILE A 172 1.51 0.68 2.00
CA ILE A 172 2.10 1.31 3.18
C ILE A 172 1.17 1.21 4.39
N GLU A 173 1.71 0.65 5.46
CA GLU A 173 1.07 0.57 6.76
C GLU A 173 1.38 1.83 7.57
N LEU A 174 0.35 2.60 7.90
CA LEU A 174 0.51 3.90 8.58
C LEU A 174 0.48 3.79 10.11
N GLY A 175 0.25 2.60 10.62
CA GLY A 175 0.14 2.26 12.02
C GLY A 175 -0.45 0.88 12.19
N ASP A 176 -1.18 0.67 13.29
CA ASP A 176 -1.85 -0.59 13.62
C ASP A 176 -3.19 -0.37 14.35
N LYS A 177 -3.78 -1.45 14.91
CA LYS A 177 -5.08 -1.40 15.61
C LYS A 177 -5.16 -0.40 16.75
N ALA A 178 -4.04 -0.12 17.41
CA ALA A 178 -3.99 0.79 18.56
C ALA A 178 -3.68 2.23 18.18
N SER A 179 -3.38 2.50 16.91
CA SER A 179 -2.98 3.83 16.45
C SER A 179 -4.13 4.82 16.54
N ASP A 180 -3.80 6.05 16.95
CA ASP A 180 -4.70 7.19 16.82
C ASP A 180 -4.93 7.50 15.34
N HIS A 181 -6.20 7.63 14.97
CA HIS A 181 -6.64 7.96 13.61
C HIS A 181 -7.54 9.21 13.60
N SER A 182 -7.32 10.11 14.57
CA SER A 182 -7.94 11.43 14.59
C SER A 182 -7.58 12.24 13.35
N GLU A 183 -8.40 13.22 13.00
CA GLU A 183 -8.17 14.08 11.85
C GLU A 183 -6.80 14.75 11.90
N ALA A 184 -6.34 15.18 13.07
CA ALA A 184 -5.02 15.79 13.25
C ALA A 184 -3.88 14.81 12.90
N VAL A 185 -4.00 13.53 13.30
CA VAL A 185 -3.04 12.49 12.96
C VAL A 185 -3.08 12.17 11.48
N LEU A 186 -4.27 12.01 10.88
CA LEU A 186 -4.41 11.76 9.44
C LEU A 186 -3.82 12.91 8.61
N ASN A 187 -4.00 14.17 9.02
CA ASN A 187 -3.39 15.32 8.35
C ASN A 187 -1.86 15.27 8.41
N ARG A 188 -1.28 14.94 9.56
CA ARG A 188 0.18 14.81 9.73
C ARG A 188 0.74 13.66 8.88
N LEU A 189 0.06 12.53 8.83
CA LEU A 189 0.42 11.40 7.95
C LEU A 189 0.38 11.81 6.48
N ALA A 190 -0.66 12.55 6.08
CA ALA A 190 -0.82 13.03 4.71
C ALA A 190 0.26 14.05 4.32
N ASP A 191 0.69 14.93 5.24
CA ASP A 191 1.82 15.84 5.01
C ASP A 191 3.11 15.05 4.75
N GLY A 192 3.35 14.00 5.54
CA GLY A 192 4.50 13.11 5.35
C GLY A 192 4.47 12.37 4.02
N LEU A 193 3.33 11.79 3.67
CA LEU A 193 3.18 11.08 2.40
C LEU A 193 3.33 12.03 1.20
N ALA A 194 2.72 13.23 1.26
CA ALA A 194 2.84 14.21 0.19
C ALA A 194 4.30 14.70 0.02
N ALA A 195 5.03 14.91 1.10
CA ALA A 195 6.46 15.22 1.05
C ALA A 195 7.28 14.06 0.47
N GLY A 196 6.92 12.82 0.79
CA GLY A 196 7.55 11.63 0.20
C GLY A 196 7.31 11.51 -1.31
N VAL A 197 6.11 11.87 -1.77
CA VAL A 197 5.79 11.92 -3.21
C VAL A 197 6.63 13.01 -3.88
N ASP A 198 6.72 14.22 -3.32
CA ASP A 198 7.60 15.28 -3.83
C ASP A 198 9.05 14.79 -3.95
N GLN A 199 9.57 14.17 -2.90
CA GLN A 199 10.93 13.63 -2.89
C GLN A 199 11.15 12.59 -4.00
N TYR A 200 10.19 11.69 -4.19
CA TYR A 200 10.28 10.65 -5.22
C TYR A 200 10.32 11.24 -6.64
N PHE A 201 9.48 12.23 -6.92
CA PHE A 201 9.43 12.90 -8.23
C PHE A 201 10.41 14.06 -8.39
N GLY A 202 11.24 14.38 -7.37
CA GLY A 202 12.24 15.46 -7.43
C GLY A 202 11.62 16.87 -7.44
N ARG A 203 10.57 17.08 -6.71
CA ARG A 203 9.84 18.36 -6.61
C ARG A 203 10.01 19.00 -5.24
#